data_797a473b1203fe5c787c6ce6d3e71d2f
#
_entry.id   797a473b1203fe5c787c6ce6d3e71d2f
#
_cell.length_a   1.000
_cell.length_b   1.000
_cell.length_c   1.000
_cell.angle_alpha   90.00
_cell.angle_beta   90.00
_cell.angle_gamma   90.00
#
_symmetry.space_group_name_H-M   'P 1'
#
loop_
_entity.id
_entity.type
_entity.pdbx_description
1 polymer ?
#
loop_
_entity_poly.entity_id
_entity_poly.type
_entity_poly.pdbx_seq_one_letter_code
_entity_poly.pdbx_strand_id
1 'polypeptide(L)'
;KKKEDEEEEEEEEETIIVVRAIREKDVSAAAKVFQESFSGSPDEKPRSFVLRYLLEACVVDDGDDDDDKKNKKNNPYEVCFVGVTTTIKNGETKEITEDEVISLVSVALDVRSRIVDDPNPPPSDAPYVCNMAVSSRHRNKGVAKAMLEAIGEFVPSVGGCDVWLHVREVDGKAVRVYERFGFETVKVDEKNPLLNLVMNRKESRKGRALMRKVLAEGRNFIV
;
A
#
# COMPACT_ATOMS: atom_id res chain seq x y z
N LYS A 1 48.01 -35.38 19.92
CA LYS A 1 46.58 -34.95 19.89
C LYS A 1 46.53 -33.60 19.18
N LYS A 2 46.20 -33.61 17.90
CA LYS A 2 45.83 -32.39 17.16
C LYS A 2 44.40 -32.05 17.58
N LYS A 3 44.16 -30.85 18.07
CA LYS A 3 42.86 -30.24 18.13
C LYS A 3 42.54 -29.81 16.68
N GLU A 4 41.52 -30.37 16.09
CA GLU A 4 40.87 -29.84 14.91
C GLU A 4 40.07 -28.65 15.41
N ASP A 5 40.49 -27.47 15.00
CA ASP A 5 39.72 -26.24 15.16
C ASP A 5 38.59 -26.32 14.11
N GLU A 6 37.36 -26.66 14.55
CA GLU A 6 36.17 -26.51 13.75
C GLU A 6 35.95 -25.01 13.61
N GLU A 7 36.26 -24.42 12.44
CA GLU A 7 35.83 -23.10 12.05
C GLU A 7 34.31 -23.17 11.88
N GLU A 8 33.56 -22.64 12.85
CA GLU A 8 32.13 -22.36 12.68
C GLU A 8 32.01 -21.29 11.58
N GLU A 9 31.59 -21.67 10.38
CA GLU A 9 31.20 -20.75 9.33
C GLU A 9 30.01 -19.91 9.85
N GLU A 10 30.24 -18.64 10.12
CA GLU A 10 29.15 -17.69 10.47
C GLU A 10 28.19 -17.60 9.27
N GLU A 11 26.97 -18.12 9.42
CA GLU A 11 25.93 -18.01 8.41
C GLU A 11 25.55 -16.51 8.24
N GLU A 12 25.82 -15.92 7.08
CA GLU A 12 25.39 -14.57 6.74
C GLU A 12 23.86 -14.57 6.53
N GLU A 13 23.13 -13.87 7.40
CA GLU A 13 21.69 -13.65 7.30
C GLU A 13 21.40 -12.24 6.74
N GLU A 14 20.72 -12.17 5.61
CA GLU A 14 20.24 -10.90 5.03
C GLU A 14 18.72 -10.81 5.11
N THR A 15 18.20 -9.70 5.65
CA THR A 15 16.75 -9.42 5.67
C THR A 15 16.38 -8.51 4.52
N ILE A 16 15.56 -9.01 3.61
CA ILE A 16 15.05 -8.25 2.47
C ILE A 16 13.57 -7.89 2.65
N ILE A 17 13.11 -6.88 1.92
CA ILE A 17 11.72 -6.48 1.84
C ILE A 17 11.15 -6.99 0.52
N VAL A 18 10.14 -7.85 0.60
CA VAL A 18 9.38 -8.35 -0.55
C VAL A 18 8.02 -7.68 -0.57
N VAL A 19 7.62 -7.12 -1.73
CA VAL A 19 6.29 -6.56 -1.94
C VAL A 19 5.49 -7.50 -2.82
N ARG A 20 4.31 -7.88 -2.38
CA ARG A 20 3.41 -8.80 -3.11
C ARG A 20 1.94 -8.49 -2.83
N ALA A 21 1.05 -9.05 -3.63
CA ALA A 21 -0.39 -9.00 -3.34
C ALA A 21 -0.69 -9.61 -1.96
N ILE A 22 -1.68 -9.05 -1.28
CA ILE A 22 -2.13 -9.55 0.02
C ILE A 22 -2.78 -10.93 -0.15
N ARG A 23 -2.52 -11.83 0.82
CA ARG A 23 -3.16 -13.14 0.93
C ARG A 23 -4.07 -13.17 2.15
N GLU A 24 -5.01 -14.12 2.21
CA GLU A 24 -5.93 -14.25 3.33
C GLU A 24 -5.20 -14.36 4.69
N LYS A 25 -4.10 -15.10 4.73
CA LYS A 25 -3.25 -15.23 5.94
C LYS A 25 -2.66 -13.92 6.44
N ASP A 26 -2.48 -12.93 5.55
CA ASP A 26 -1.85 -11.65 5.87
C ASP A 26 -2.84 -10.65 6.48
N VAL A 27 -4.15 -10.84 6.27
CA VAL A 27 -5.19 -9.84 6.57
C VAL A 27 -5.16 -9.38 8.03
N SER A 28 -4.97 -10.31 8.97
CA SER A 28 -4.93 -9.97 10.41
C SER A 28 -3.72 -9.09 10.75
N ALA A 29 -2.56 -9.41 10.19
CA ALA A 29 -1.31 -8.64 10.41
C ALA A 29 -1.37 -7.29 9.68
N ALA A 30 -1.85 -7.25 8.44
CA ALA A 30 -2.06 -6.02 7.67
C ALA A 30 -3.05 -5.07 8.36
N ALA A 31 -4.15 -5.59 8.91
CA ALA A 31 -5.09 -4.80 9.70
C ALA A 31 -4.44 -4.19 10.96
N LYS A 32 -3.52 -4.90 11.60
CA LYS A 32 -2.76 -4.36 12.74
C LYS A 32 -1.86 -3.21 12.31
N VAL A 33 -1.10 -3.37 11.22
CA VAL A 33 -0.24 -2.31 10.65
C VAL A 33 -1.08 -1.09 10.28
N PHE A 34 -2.25 -1.27 9.66
CA PHE A 34 -3.19 -0.20 9.35
C PHE A 34 -3.58 0.57 10.62
N GLN A 35 -4.06 -0.13 11.63
CA GLN A 35 -4.54 0.48 12.87
C GLN A 35 -3.43 1.26 13.59
N GLU A 36 -2.24 0.69 13.72
CA GLU A 36 -1.09 1.36 14.33
C GLU A 36 -0.70 2.64 13.58
N SER A 37 -0.80 2.63 12.25
CA SER A 37 -0.40 3.76 11.42
C SER A 37 -1.41 4.90 11.42
N PHE A 38 -2.71 4.59 11.55
CA PHE A 38 -3.79 5.58 11.52
C PHE A 38 -4.39 5.88 12.90
N SER A 39 -3.90 5.26 13.97
CA SER A 39 -4.36 5.51 15.35
C SER A 39 -4.25 6.98 15.73
N GLY A 40 -5.30 7.52 16.35
CA GLY A 40 -5.40 8.93 16.72
C GLY A 40 -5.51 9.90 15.53
N SER A 41 -5.61 9.39 14.31
CA SER A 41 -5.83 10.22 13.11
C SER A 41 -7.30 10.30 12.74
N PRO A 42 -7.73 11.34 11.98
CA PRO A 42 -9.10 11.40 11.46
C PRO A 42 -9.49 10.24 10.52
N ASP A 43 -8.50 9.49 10.02
CA ASP A 43 -8.70 8.34 9.12
C ASP A 43 -8.71 7.00 9.87
N GLU A 44 -8.64 7.04 11.21
CA GLU A 44 -8.74 5.86 12.06
C GLU A 44 -10.06 5.10 11.81
N LYS A 45 -9.96 3.77 11.68
CA LYS A 45 -11.10 2.88 11.46
C LYS A 45 -11.11 1.76 12.50
N PRO A 46 -12.30 1.31 12.94
CA PRO A 46 -12.42 0.13 13.79
C PRO A 46 -11.77 -1.10 13.13
N ARG A 47 -11.14 -1.96 13.94
CA ARG A 47 -10.48 -3.18 13.43
C ARG A 47 -11.42 -4.07 12.60
N SER A 48 -12.67 -4.22 13.03
CA SER A 48 -13.68 -5.01 12.31
C SER A 48 -13.94 -4.45 10.90
N PHE A 49 -13.95 -3.13 10.74
CA PHE A 49 -14.09 -2.50 9.43
C PHE A 49 -12.87 -2.80 8.55
N VAL A 50 -11.65 -2.63 9.10
CA VAL A 50 -10.41 -2.86 8.34
C VAL A 50 -10.30 -4.33 7.92
N LEU A 51 -10.58 -5.26 8.82
CA LEU A 51 -10.56 -6.71 8.50
C LEU A 51 -11.54 -7.04 7.38
N ARG A 52 -12.78 -6.57 7.47
CA ARG A 52 -13.78 -6.80 6.42
C ARG A 52 -13.37 -6.20 5.10
N TYR A 53 -12.89 -4.96 5.11
CA TYR A 53 -12.40 -4.27 3.93
C TYR A 53 -11.28 -5.05 3.22
N LEU A 54 -10.29 -5.52 3.97
CA LEU A 54 -9.17 -6.28 3.40
C LEU A 54 -9.60 -7.64 2.86
N LEU A 55 -10.54 -8.32 3.53
CA LEU A 55 -11.08 -9.59 3.05
C LEU A 55 -11.95 -9.44 1.80
N GLU A 56 -12.82 -8.43 1.77
CA GLU A 56 -13.79 -8.27 0.69
C GLU A 56 -13.20 -7.60 -0.57
N ALA A 57 -12.25 -6.66 -0.36
CA ALA A 57 -11.78 -5.80 -1.44
C ALA A 57 -10.39 -6.20 -1.99
N CYS A 58 -9.54 -6.81 -1.17
CA CYS A 58 -8.11 -6.88 -1.46
C CYS A 58 -7.52 -8.29 -1.52
N VAL A 59 -8.24 -9.32 -1.08
CA VAL A 59 -7.73 -10.70 -1.14
C VAL A 59 -7.97 -11.27 -2.53
N VAL A 60 -6.88 -11.51 -3.27
CA VAL A 60 -6.91 -12.26 -4.53
C VAL A 60 -7.02 -13.75 -4.17
N ASP A 61 -7.98 -14.46 -4.73
CA ASP A 61 -8.10 -15.91 -4.56
C ASP A 61 -6.95 -16.60 -5.32
N ASP A 62 -6.06 -17.25 -4.60
CA ASP A 62 -4.93 -18.01 -5.17
C ASP A 62 -5.43 -19.34 -5.75
N GLY A 63 -6.55 -19.31 -6.48
CA GLY A 63 -7.01 -20.34 -7.41
C GLY A 63 -6.75 -21.81 -7.03
N ASP A 64 -7.18 -22.25 -5.86
CA ASP A 64 -7.43 -23.66 -5.66
C ASP A 64 -8.82 -23.98 -6.24
N ASP A 65 -8.85 -24.78 -7.29
CA ASP A 65 -10.02 -25.20 -8.07
C ASP A 65 -11.06 -25.99 -7.26
N ASP A 66 -11.52 -25.45 -6.14
CA ASP A 66 -12.62 -26.02 -5.38
C ASP A 66 -13.93 -25.34 -5.81
N ASP A 67 -14.67 -26.03 -6.67
CA ASP A 67 -15.91 -25.59 -7.36
C ASP A 67 -17.05 -25.11 -6.41
N ASP A 68 -16.92 -25.33 -5.12
CA ASP A 68 -17.96 -25.02 -4.11
C ASP A 68 -17.86 -23.61 -3.49
N LYS A 69 -16.82 -22.81 -3.82
CA LYS A 69 -16.61 -21.47 -3.23
C LYS A 69 -16.97 -20.30 -4.16
N LYS A 70 -17.99 -20.47 -5.00
CA LYS A 70 -18.42 -19.49 -6.05
C LYS A 70 -18.93 -18.12 -5.56
N ASN A 71 -18.76 -17.74 -4.29
CA ASN A 71 -19.29 -16.49 -3.73
C ASN A 71 -18.25 -15.50 -3.16
N LYS A 72 -16.95 -15.73 -3.29
CA LYS A 72 -15.97 -14.68 -2.94
C LYS A 72 -15.88 -13.69 -4.11
N LYS A 73 -16.56 -12.55 -3.96
CA LYS A 73 -16.45 -11.41 -4.87
C LYS A 73 -15.09 -10.77 -4.67
N ASN A 74 -14.08 -11.16 -5.46
CA ASN A 74 -12.90 -10.35 -5.64
C ASN A 74 -13.35 -8.98 -6.16
N ASN A 75 -12.89 -7.90 -5.55
CA ASN A 75 -13.14 -6.57 -6.07
C ASN A 75 -12.19 -6.34 -7.26
N PRO A 76 -12.64 -6.45 -8.51
CA PRO A 76 -11.77 -6.31 -9.69
C PRO A 76 -11.23 -4.88 -9.86
N TYR A 77 -11.66 -3.95 -8.99
CA TYR A 77 -11.37 -2.53 -9.10
C TYR A 77 -10.35 -2.04 -8.07
N GLU A 78 -9.84 -2.93 -7.24
CA GLU A 78 -8.87 -2.59 -6.20
C GLU A 78 -7.91 -3.75 -5.95
N VAL A 79 -6.63 -3.42 -5.78
CA VAL A 79 -5.58 -4.38 -5.41
C VAL A 79 -4.88 -3.88 -4.15
N CYS A 80 -4.68 -4.78 -3.17
CA CYS A 80 -3.91 -4.48 -1.98
C CYS A 80 -2.56 -5.20 -2.04
N PHE A 81 -1.49 -4.45 -1.79
CA PHE A 81 -0.14 -4.99 -1.63
C PHE A 81 0.27 -4.95 -0.17
N VAL A 82 1.06 -5.94 0.23
CA VAL A 82 1.76 -5.97 1.51
C VAL A 82 3.26 -6.01 1.28
N GLY A 83 4.00 -5.31 2.13
CA GLY A 83 5.43 -5.51 2.25
C GLY A 83 5.70 -6.45 3.40
N VAL A 84 6.50 -7.47 3.16
CA VAL A 84 6.90 -8.47 4.13
C VAL A 84 8.41 -8.51 4.26
N THR A 85 8.91 -8.86 5.45
CA THR A 85 10.33 -9.14 5.64
C THR A 85 10.60 -10.61 5.38
N THR A 86 11.65 -10.91 4.63
CA THR A 86 12.11 -12.26 4.36
C THR A 86 13.59 -12.35 4.69
N THR A 87 14.02 -13.36 5.43
CA THR A 87 15.43 -13.62 5.74
C THR A 87 16.02 -14.60 4.73
N ILE A 88 17.13 -14.23 4.12
CA ILE A 88 17.90 -15.05 3.21
C ILE A 88 19.15 -15.51 3.97
N LYS A 89 19.43 -16.83 3.97
CA LYS A 89 20.65 -17.42 4.53
C LYS A 89 21.54 -17.90 3.40
N ASN A 90 22.81 -17.49 3.42
CA ASN A 90 23.83 -17.92 2.44
C ASN A 90 23.41 -17.78 0.96
N GLY A 91 22.67 -16.72 0.61
CA GLY A 91 22.23 -16.47 -0.77
C GLY A 91 21.15 -17.42 -1.30
N GLU A 92 20.76 -18.44 -0.55
CA GLU A 92 19.65 -19.31 -0.87
C GLU A 92 18.39 -18.89 -0.07
N THR A 93 17.25 -18.81 -0.75
CA THR A 93 15.95 -18.62 -0.10
C THR A 93 15.62 -19.89 0.68
N LYS A 94 16.25 -20.09 1.84
CA LYS A 94 15.87 -21.18 2.73
C LYS A 94 14.54 -20.81 3.39
N GLU A 95 13.65 -21.77 3.41
CA GLU A 95 12.32 -21.83 4.00
C GLU A 95 11.98 -20.62 4.89
N ILE A 96 11.08 -19.80 4.38
CA ILE A 96 10.62 -18.55 4.93
C ILE A 96 10.13 -18.78 6.37
N THR A 97 10.94 -18.41 7.34
CA THR A 97 10.42 -18.22 8.70
C THR A 97 9.40 -17.08 8.63
N GLU A 98 8.15 -17.39 8.91
CA GLU A 98 6.95 -16.55 8.89
C GLU A 98 7.17 -15.08 8.45
N ASP A 99 6.75 -14.76 7.21
CA ASP A 99 6.80 -13.41 6.67
C ASP A 99 6.10 -12.42 7.62
N GLU A 100 6.85 -11.54 8.27
CA GLU A 100 6.25 -10.46 9.03
C GLU A 100 5.67 -9.41 8.07
N VAL A 101 4.36 -9.19 8.09
CA VAL A 101 3.74 -8.08 7.36
C VAL A 101 4.09 -6.75 8.04
N ILE A 102 4.89 -5.93 7.35
CA ILE A 102 5.42 -4.67 7.87
C ILE A 102 4.80 -3.43 7.22
N SER A 103 4.09 -3.60 6.12
CA SER A 103 3.42 -2.51 5.41
C SER A 103 2.24 -3.00 4.59
N LEU A 104 1.36 -2.08 4.22
CA LEU A 104 0.30 -2.30 3.24
C LEU A 104 0.04 -1.02 2.44
N VAL A 105 -0.54 -1.20 1.25
CA VAL A 105 -1.06 -0.13 0.41
C VAL A 105 -2.14 -0.69 -0.50
N SER A 106 -3.20 0.09 -0.75
CA SER A 106 -4.23 -0.25 -1.73
C SER A 106 -4.10 0.62 -2.97
N VAL A 107 -4.40 0.05 -4.13
CA VAL A 107 -4.49 0.75 -5.42
C VAL A 107 -5.89 0.54 -5.98
N ALA A 108 -6.72 1.57 -5.94
CA ALA A 108 -8.03 1.59 -6.58
C ALA A 108 -7.84 1.86 -8.08
N LEU A 109 -8.31 0.96 -8.92
CA LEU A 109 -8.23 1.05 -10.38
C LEU A 109 -9.45 1.73 -11.00
N ASP A 110 -10.51 1.92 -10.21
CA ASP A 110 -11.77 2.50 -10.67
C ASP A 110 -12.38 3.39 -9.58
N VAL A 111 -13.19 4.36 -9.98
CA VAL A 111 -13.90 5.28 -9.07
C VAL A 111 -14.79 4.56 -8.05
N ARG A 112 -15.29 3.36 -8.38
CA ARG A 112 -16.14 2.55 -7.50
C ARG A 112 -15.45 2.10 -6.21
N SER A 113 -14.12 1.99 -6.22
CA SER A 113 -13.30 1.66 -5.05
C SER A 113 -12.82 2.88 -4.27
N ARG A 114 -13.27 4.09 -4.63
CA ARG A 114 -12.82 5.35 -4.02
C ARG A 114 -13.90 5.97 -3.13
N ILE A 115 -13.48 6.95 -2.33
CA ILE A 115 -14.41 7.75 -1.52
C ILE A 115 -15.24 8.65 -2.43
N VAL A 116 -16.56 8.49 -2.40
CA VAL A 116 -17.51 9.14 -3.33
C VAL A 116 -17.54 10.67 -3.22
N ASP A 117 -17.38 11.22 -2.02
CA ASP A 117 -17.55 12.68 -1.77
C ASP A 117 -16.21 13.41 -1.66
N ASP A 118 -15.31 13.23 -2.59
CA ASP A 118 -14.05 13.96 -2.61
C ASP A 118 -14.23 15.33 -3.30
N PRO A 119 -13.84 16.45 -2.66
CA PRO A 119 -13.96 17.78 -3.27
C PRO A 119 -12.99 18.00 -4.44
N ASN A 120 -11.91 17.24 -4.47
CA ASN A 120 -10.88 17.27 -5.50
C ASN A 120 -10.56 15.85 -5.95
N PRO A 121 -11.50 15.14 -6.61
CA PRO A 121 -11.26 13.79 -7.02
C PRO A 121 -10.19 13.70 -8.10
N PRO A 122 -9.37 12.66 -8.13
CA PRO A 122 -8.55 12.35 -9.29
C PRO A 122 -9.47 11.95 -10.48
N PRO A 123 -8.96 11.88 -11.72
CA PRO A 123 -9.72 11.35 -12.85
C PRO A 123 -10.35 9.99 -12.53
N SER A 124 -11.55 9.73 -13.06
CA SER A 124 -12.35 8.56 -12.71
C SER A 124 -11.69 7.23 -13.07
N ASP A 125 -10.91 7.22 -14.13
CA ASP A 125 -10.21 6.09 -14.71
C ASP A 125 -8.73 5.96 -14.27
N ALA A 126 -8.23 6.95 -13.50
CA ALA A 126 -6.83 6.92 -13.09
C ALA A 126 -6.60 6.03 -11.86
N PRO A 127 -5.56 5.20 -11.82
CA PRO A 127 -5.17 4.47 -10.61
C PRO A 127 -4.92 5.39 -9.42
N TYR A 128 -5.48 5.01 -8.26
CA TYR A 128 -5.45 5.84 -7.06
C TYR A 128 -4.91 5.07 -5.86
N VAL A 129 -3.82 5.58 -5.28
CA VAL A 129 -3.17 5.00 -4.09
C VAL A 129 -3.88 5.46 -2.83
N CYS A 130 -4.25 4.53 -1.99
CA CYS A 130 -4.84 4.78 -0.67
C CYS A 130 -4.31 3.80 0.38
N ASN A 131 -4.60 4.08 1.64
CA ASN A 131 -4.31 3.20 2.77
C ASN A 131 -2.82 2.82 2.91
N MET A 132 -1.89 3.66 2.43
CA MET A 132 -0.47 3.39 2.57
C MET A 132 -0.05 3.50 4.04
N ALA A 133 0.41 2.40 4.60
CA ALA A 133 0.83 2.29 5.99
C ALA A 133 2.13 1.49 6.11
N VAL A 134 3.02 1.94 7.00
CA VAL A 134 4.27 1.26 7.34
C VAL A 134 4.37 1.16 8.86
N SER A 135 4.58 -0.05 9.36
CA SER A 135 4.81 -0.33 10.78
C SER A 135 5.88 0.62 11.35
N SER A 136 5.62 1.18 12.52
CA SER A 136 6.50 2.16 13.15
C SER A 136 7.95 1.67 13.33
N ARG A 137 8.12 0.37 13.57
CA ARG A 137 9.43 -0.29 13.75
C ARG A 137 10.23 -0.39 12.44
N HIS A 138 9.56 -0.29 11.29
CA HIS A 138 10.14 -0.47 9.96
C HIS A 138 10.17 0.83 9.14
N ARG A 139 9.84 1.97 9.74
CA ARG A 139 9.99 3.28 9.09
C ARG A 139 11.46 3.65 8.92
N ASN A 140 11.74 4.47 7.91
CA ASN A 140 13.09 4.92 7.51
C ASN A 140 14.04 3.79 7.06
N LYS A 141 13.52 2.60 6.74
CA LYS A 141 14.25 1.43 6.26
C LYS A 141 13.97 1.11 4.76
N GLY A 142 13.52 2.08 3.99
CA GLY A 142 13.23 1.89 2.55
C GLY A 142 11.88 1.24 2.22
N VAL A 143 11.07 0.83 3.23
CA VAL A 143 9.79 0.13 3.01
C VAL A 143 8.83 0.91 2.10
N ALA A 144 8.61 2.21 2.39
CA ALA A 144 7.75 3.07 1.56
C ALA A 144 8.27 3.17 0.12
N LYS A 145 9.59 3.16 -0.06
CA LYS A 145 10.23 3.12 -1.37
C LYS A 145 9.83 1.86 -2.11
N ALA A 146 10.08 0.69 -1.54
CA ALA A 146 9.75 -0.59 -2.17
C ALA A 146 8.26 -0.68 -2.55
N MET A 147 7.34 -0.21 -1.68
CA MET A 147 5.90 -0.17 -1.96
C MET A 147 5.57 0.72 -3.17
N LEU A 148 6.16 1.92 -3.26
CA LEU A 148 5.91 2.86 -4.37
C LEU A 148 6.57 2.39 -5.68
N GLU A 149 7.69 1.68 -5.62
CA GLU A 149 8.32 1.04 -6.78
C GLU A 149 7.43 -0.08 -7.34
N ALA A 150 6.91 -0.95 -6.47
CA ALA A 150 5.98 -2.00 -6.88
C ALA A 150 4.69 -1.45 -7.52
N ILE A 151 4.14 -0.34 -7.00
CA ILE A 151 3.01 0.36 -7.62
C ILE A 151 3.42 0.92 -9.00
N GLY A 152 4.64 1.49 -9.10
CA GLY A 152 5.17 2.02 -10.35
C GLY A 152 5.36 0.97 -11.44
N GLU A 153 5.56 -0.30 -11.08
CA GLU A 153 5.61 -1.44 -12.00
C GLU A 153 4.21 -1.99 -12.30
N PHE A 154 3.35 -2.07 -11.27
CA PHE A 154 2.02 -2.61 -11.39
C PHE A 154 1.09 -1.74 -12.26
N VAL A 155 1.06 -0.43 -12.05
CA VAL A 155 0.12 0.47 -12.74
C VAL A 155 0.28 0.41 -14.26
N PRO A 156 1.49 0.46 -14.85
CA PRO A 156 1.66 0.28 -16.29
C PRO A 156 1.26 -1.13 -16.79
N SER A 157 1.42 -2.17 -15.96
CA SER A 157 1.04 -3.54 -16.35
C SER A 157 -0.47 -3.72 -16.54
N VAL A 158 -1.27 -2.84 -15.92
CA VAL A 158 -2.73 -2.80 -16.08
C VAL A 158 -3.20 -1.64 -16.99
N GLY A 159 -2.29 -1.04 -17.75
CA GLY A 159 -2.59 0.00 -18.73
C GLY A 159 -2.67 1.43 -18.19
N GLY A 160 -2.33 1.65 -16.91
CA GLY A 160 -2.27 2.99 -16.33
C GLY A 160 -1.00 3.75 -16.76
N CYS A 161 -1.12 5.04 -17.05
CA CYS A 161 0.03 5.89 -17.42
C CYS A 161 0.41 6.89 -16.33
N ASP A 162 -0.41 7.05 -15.32
CA ASP A 162 -0.14 7.86 -14.14
C ASP A 162 -0.78 7.25 -12.90
N VAL A 163 -0.42 7.78 -11.73
CA VAL A 163 -0.96 7.35 -10.45
C VAL A 163 -1.18 8.56 -9.56
N TRP A 164 -2.27 8.51 -8.81
CA TRP A 164 -2.76 9.62 -8.00
C TRP A 164 -2.89 9.22 -6.54
N LEU A 165 -2.80 10.20 -5.64
CA LEU A 165 -3.06 10.03 -4.21
C LEU A 165 -3.47 11.35 -3.56
N HIS A 166 -4.03 11.23 -2.36
CA HIS A 166 -4.15 12.37 -1.45
C HIS A 166 -3.23 12.19 -0.24
N VAL A 167 -2.58 13.27 0.14
CA VAL A 167 -1.79 13.36 1.36
C VAL A 167 -2.22 14.56 2.19
N ARG A 168 -2.21 14.45 3.51
CA ARG A 168 -2.47 15.61 4.38
C ARG A 168 -1.26 16.55 4.36
N GLU A 169 -1.48 17.82 4.12
CA GLU A 169 -0.41 18.84 4.12
C GLU A 169 0.35 18.88 5.46
N VAL A 170 -0.35 18.62 6.57
CA VAL A 170 0.26 18.56 7.92
C VAL A 170 1.20 17.39 8.10
N ASP A 171 1.09 16.34 7.28
CA ASP A 171 2.03 15.22 7.27
C ASP A 171 3.20 15.49 6.33
N GLY A 172 4.02 16.47 6.69
CA GLY A 172 5.18 16.84 5.90
C GLY A 172 6.22 15.72 5.70
N LYS A 173 6.16 14.63 6.49
CA LYS A 173 7.01 13.45 6.25
C LYS A 173 6.49 12.66 5.06
N ALA A 174 5.19 12.39 5.01
CA ALA A 174 4.58 11.69 3.90
C ALA A 174 4.69 12.51 2.59
N VAL A 175 4.41 13.83 2.64
CA VAL A 175 4.59 14.73 1.50
C VAL A 175 5.99 14.59 0.90
N ARG A 176 7.05 14.72 1.72
CA ARG A 176 8.44 14.58 1.25
C ARG A 176 8.77 13.20 0.69
N VAL A 177 8.13 12.14 1.19
CA VAL A 177 8.29 10.80 0.61
C VAL A 177 7.75 10.81 -0.81
N TYR A 178 6.51 11.24 -1.02
CA TYR A 178 5.89 11.25 -2.34
C TYR A 178 6.63 12.16 -3.33
N GLU A 179 7.02 13.37 -2.91
CA GLU A 179 7.82 14.29 -3.75
C GLU A 179 9.14 13.64 -4.20
N ARG A 180 9.87 12.96 -3.31
CA ARG A 180 11.10 12.22 -3.66
C ARG A 180 10.87 11.09 -4.65
N PHE A 181 9.63 10.57 -4.69
CA PHE A 181 9.22 9.55 -5.64
C PHE A 181 8.63 10.12 -6.94
N GLY A 182 8.74 11.42 -7.16
CA GLY A 182 8.32 12.10 -8.37
C GLY A 182 6.82 12.36 -8.43
N PHE A 183 6.14 12.38 -7.29
CA PHE A 183 4.78 12.91 -7.23
C PHE A 183 4.82 14.44 -7.16
N GLU A 184 3.95 15.07 -7.93
CA GLU A 184 3.77 16.52 -7.95
C GLU A 184 2.39 16.90 -7.41
N THR A 185 2.32 17.97 -6.65
CA THR A 185 1.03 18.52 -6.16
C THR A 185 0.27 19.14 -7.31
N VAL A 186 -0.91 18.62 -7.59
CA VAL A 186 -1.82 19.12 -8.64
C VAL A 186 -2.80 20.13 -8.05
N LYS A 187 -3.33 19.86 -6.87
CA LYS A 187 -4.33 20.68 -6.21
C LYS A 187 -4.27 20.51 -4.70
N VAL A 188 -4.66 21.56 -3.98
CA VAL A 188 -4.77 21.54 -2.52
C VAL A 188 -6.20 21.90 -2.13
N ASP A 189 -6.74 21.21 -1.12
CA ASP A 189 -8.07 21.51 -0.60
C ASP A 189 -8.12 22.94 -0.04
N GLU A 190 -9.13 23.70 -0.44
CA GLU A 190 -9.31 25.06 0.05
C GLU A 190 -9.52 25.08 1.57
N LYS A 191 -8.73 25.90 2.26
CA LYS A 191 -8.83 26.13 3.70
C LYS A 191 -9.88 27.23 4.01
N ASN A 192 -11.09 27.12 3.45
CA ASN A 192 -12.15 28.06 3.78
C ASN A 192 -12.98 27.59 4.99
N PRO A 193 -12.81 28.18 6.19
CA PRO A 193 -13.50 27.75 7.40
C PRO A 193 -15.03 27.84 7.28
N LEU A 194 -15.55 28.84 6.61
CA LEU A 194 -16.99 29.08 6.43
C LEU A 194 -17.59 28.02 5.49
N LEU A 195 -16.92 27.74 4.38
CA LEU A 195 -17.37 26.72 3.42
C LEU A 195 -17.36 25.33 4.05
N ASN A 196 -16.36 25.02 4.86
CA ASN A 196 -16.27 23.76 5.59
C ASN A 196 -17.37 23.57 6.63
N LEU A 197 -17.79 24.66 7.28
CA LEU A 197 -18.89 24.66 8.25
C LEU A 197 -20.24 24.41 7.55
N VAL A 198 -20.49 25.12 6.44
CA VAL A 198 -21.76 25.02 5.68
C VAL A 198 -21.88 23.65 5.02
N MET A 199 -20.79 23.09 4.49
CA MET A 199 -20.79 21.78 3.79
C MET A 199 -20.61 20.60 4.71
N ASN A 200 -20.59 20.79 6.03
CA ASN A 200 -20.41 19.72 7.03
C ASN A 200 -19.28 18.72 6.69
N ARG A 201 -18.19 19.23 6.10
CA ARG A 201 -17.04 18.41 5.67
C ARG A 201 -16.32 17.86 6.89
N LYS A 202 -16.07 16.53 6.88
CA LYS A 202 -15.29 15.87 7.91
C LYS A 202 -13.90 16.51 8.01
N GLU A 203 -13.44 16.72 9.22
CA GLU A 203 -12.12 17.34 9.51
C GLU A 203 -10.95 16.61 8.87
N SER A 204 -11.09 15.29 8.67
CA SER A 204 -10.13 14.42 7.98
C SER A 204 -9.81 14.81 6.52
N ARG A 205 -10.70 15.61 5.88
CA ARG A 205 -10.53 16.01 4.47
C ARG A 205 -9.97 17.42 4.30
N LYS A 206 -9.76 18.15 5.40
CA LYS A 206 -9.23 19.52 5.35
C LYS A 206 -7.72 19.51 5.14
N GLY A 207 -7.23 20.34 4.21
CA GLY A 207 -5.79 20.51 3.98
C GLY A 207 -5.10 19.27 3.42
N ARG A 208 -5.74 18.58 2.48
CA ARG A 208 -5.11 17.53 1.69
C ARG A 208 -4.62 18.09 0.37
N ALA A 209 -3.47 17.62 -0.06
CA ALA A 209 -2.94 17.82 -1.40
C ALA A 209 -3.28 16.60 -2.26
N LEU A 210 -3.87 16.83 -3.42
CA LEU A 210 -3.96 15.85 -4.50
C LEU A 210 -2.63 15.86 -5.24
N MET A 211 -1.99 14.71 -5.29
CA MET A 211 -0.70 14.53 -5.96
C MET A 211 -0.82 13.53 -7.10
N ARG A 212 0.01 13.73 -8.13
CA ARG A 212 0.09 12.88 -9.32
C ARG A 212 1.54 12.53 -9.60
N LYS A 213 1.77 11.30 -10.05
CA LYS A 213 3.03 10.89 -10.67
C LYS A 213 2.73 10.35 -12.07
N VAL A 214 3.37 10.92 -13.09
CA VAL A 214 3.39 10.35 -14.43
C VAL A 214 4.39 9.19 -14.42
N LEU A 215 3.94 8.03 -14.84
CA LEU A 215 4.77 6.86 -15.07
C LEU A 215 5.22 6.90 -16.53
N ALA A 216 6.42 6.41 -16.84
CA ALA A 216 6.88 6.33 -18.23
C ALA A 216 5.80 5.64 -19.07
N GLU A 217 5.48 6.21 -20.24
CA GLU A 217 4.48 5.66 -21.14
C GLU A 217 4.69 4.16 -21.29
N GLY A 218 3.68 3.38 -20.90
CA GLY A 218 3.71 1.94 -21.04
C GLY A 218 4.04 1.64 -22.51
N ARG A 219 5.02 0.76 -22.74
CA ARG A 219 5.32 0.30 -24.09
C ARG A 219 4.00 -0.16 -24.69
N ASN A 220 3.59 0.46 -25.79
CA ASN A 220 2.43 0.04 -26.56
C ASN A 220 2.52 -1.47 -26.78
N PHE A 221 1.76 -2.24 -26.02
CA PHE A 221 1.49 -3.61 -26.40
C PHE A 221 0.57 -3.52 -27.62
N ILE A 222 1.18 -3.60 -28.80
CA ILE A 222 0.43 -3.88 -30.04
C ILE A 222 -0.12 -5.30 -29.84
N VAL A 223 -1.44 -5.39 -29.73
CA VAL A 223 -2.20 -6.64 -29.75
C VAL A 223 -2.26 -7.15 -31.20
#